data_f0ccbdeb1f99dd55a5156ed7050199bc
#
_entry.id   f0ccbdeb1f99dd55a5156ed7050199bc
#
_cell.length_a   1.000
_cell.length_b   1.000
_cell.length_c   1.000
_cell.angle_alpha   90.00
_cell.angle_beta   90.00
_cell.angle_gamma   90.00
#
_symmetry.space_group_name_H-M   'P 1'
#
loop_
_entity.id
_entity.type
_entity.pdbx_description
1 polymer ?
#
loop_
_entity_poly.entity_id
_entity_poly.type
_entity_poly.pdbx_seq_one_letter_code
_entity_poly.pdbx_strand_id
1 'polypeptide(L)'
;MKPSLKIGILCDLSPNSGLGHYSRMKCLSFSLEKLNIEPIYIFESTHKKFLKNLKINKKIIYYNKKNKPIENINTLSKKNKISSIIVDSYKVNYSWEKELKKHGFFLIAIDDHLKKHCA
;
A
#
# COMPACT_ATOMS: atom_id res chain seq x y z
N MET A 1 -2.43 26.22 6.15
CA MET A 1 -2.61 24.80 6.49
C MET A 1 -1.38 24.01 6.03
N LYS A 2 -0.73 23.31 6.94
CA LYS A 2 0.41 22.47 6.57
C LYS A 2 -0.07 21.30 5.73
N PRO A 3 0.56 21.02 4.56
CA PRO A 3 0.27 19.79 3.84
C PRO A 3 0.68 18.60 4.69
N SER A 4 -0.18 17.61 4.77
CA SER A 4 0.12 16.37 5.49
C SER A 4 1.16 15.57 4.74
N LEU A 5 2.05 14.90 5.47
CA LEU A 5 2.88 13.85 4.89
C LEU A 5 1.98 12.71 4.44
N LYS A 6 2.26 12.13 3.28
CA LYS A 6 1.46 11.04 2.72
C LYS A 6 2.27 9.76 2.69
N ILE A 7 1.68 8.68 3.19
CA ILE A 7 2.30 7.36 3.19
C ILE A 7 1.38 6.39 2.45
N GLY A 8 1.94 5.67 1.49
CA GLY A 8 1.22 4.61 0.82
C GLY A 8 1.20 3.35 1.67
N ILE A 9 0.08 2.63 1.66
CA ILE A 9 -0.04 1.33 2.32
C ILE A 9 -0.39 0.31 1.25
N LEU A 10 0.59 -0.50 0.89
CA LEU A 10 0.45 -1.55 -0.11
C LEU A 10 0.12 -2.84 0.61
N CYS A 11 -1.14 -3.25 0.55
CA CYS A 11 -1.57 -4.46 1.23
C CYS A 11 -2.52 -5.28 0.37
N ASP A 12 -2.68 -6.54 0.75
CA ASP A 12 -3.58 -7.47 0.07
C ASP A 12 -4.96 -7.41 0.71
N LEU A 13 -5.97 -7.22 -0.13
CA LEU A 13 -7.35 -7.30 0.33
C LEU A 13 -8.21 -7.81 -0.82
N SER A 14 -8.78 -8.99 -0.63
CA SER A 14 -9.63 -9.65 -1.62
C SER A 14 -10.65 -10.51 -0.89
N PRO A 15 -11.68 -11.02 -1.59
CA PRO A 15 -12.65 -11.92 -0.97
C PRO A 15 -12.01 -13.15 -0.33
N ASN A 16 -10.86 -13.60 -0.85
CA ASN A 16 -10.21 -14.83 -0.40
C ASN A 16 -9.11 -14.60 0.64
N SER A 17 -8.64 -13.37 0.84
CA SER A 17 -7.52 -13.09 1.74
C SER A 17 -7.95 -12.96 3.20
N GLY A 18 -9.24 -12.83 3.45
CA GLY A 18 -9.75 -12.51 4.77
C GLY A 18 -9.55 -11.04 5.12
N LEU A 19 -9.95 -10.67 6.32
CA LEU A 19 -9.94 -9.28 6.75
C LEU A 19 -8.84 -8.95 7.77
N GLY A 20 -7.96 -9.93 8.08
CA GLY A 20 -6.90 -9.72 9.08
C GLY A 20 -5.95 -8.60 8.71
N HIS A 21 -5.46 -8.59 7.47
CA HIS A 21 -4.58 -7.53 6.97
C HIS A 21 -5.27 -6.17 7.00
N TYR A 22 -6.53 -6.13 6.61
CA TYR A 22 -7.28 -4.89 6.60
C TYR A 22 -7.48 -4.34 8.02
N SER A 23 -7.82 -5.18 8.99
CA SER A 23 -7.97 -4.75 10.37
C SER A 23 -6.68 -4.15 10.93
N ARG A 24 -5.54 -4.79 10.64
CA ARG A 24 -4.23 -4.28 11.03
C ARG A 24 -3.94 -2.93 10.37
N MET A 25 -4.24 -2.81 9.07
CA MET A 25 -4.00 -1.57 8.34
C MET A 25 -4.92 -0.44 8.79
N LYS A 26 -6.15 -0.76 9.20
CA LYS A 26 -7.05 0.24 9.78
C LYS A 26 -6.46 0.83 11.06
N CYS A 27 -5.96 -0.02 11.96
CA CYS A 27 -5.33 0.44 13.18
C CYS A 27 -4.10 1.31 12.89
N LEU A 28 -3.29 0.90 11.93
CA LEU A 28 -2.12 1.66 11.52
C LEU A 28 -2.52 3.01 10.93
N SER A 29 -3.54 3.02 10.06
CA SER A 29 -4.04 4.26 9.46
C SER A 29 -4.51 5.25 10.52
N PHE A 30 -5.23 4.76 11.50
CA PHE A 30 -5.71 5.59 12.61
C PHE A 30 -4.54 6.22 13.37
N SER A 31 -3.49 5.43 13.63
CA SER A 31 -2.29 5.93 14.31
C SER A 31 -1.54 6.95 13.48
N LEU A 32 -1.44 6.74 12.17
CA LEU A 32 -0.79 7.68 11.27
C LEU A 32 -1.54 9.01 11.23
N GLU A 33 -2.86 8.96 11.18
CA GLU A 33 -3.67 10.17 11.14
C GLU A 33 -3.51 11.00 12.41
N LYS A 34 -3.33 10.36 13.55
CA LYS A 34 -3.03 11.07 14.80
C LYS A 34 -1.73 11.84 14.75
N LEU A 35 -0.80 11.39 13.91
CA LEU A 35 0.49 12.05 13.70
C LEU A 35 0.44 13.06 12.54
N ASN A 36 -0.74 13.35 12.03
CA ASN A 36 -0.95 14.22 10.88
C ASN A 36 -0.31 13.66 9.60
N ILE A 37 -0.34 12.33 9.46
CA ILE A 37 0.13 11.63 8.25
C ILE A 37 -1.09 11.07 7.54
N GLU A 38 -1.24 11.38 6.26
CA GLU A 38 -2.36 10.88 5.46
C GLU A 38 -2.04 9.50 4.89
N PRO A 39 -2.78 8.44 5.29
CA PRO A 39 -2.60 7.13 4.70
C PRO A 39 -3.32 7.06 3.35
N ILE A 40 -2.67 6.46 2.35
CA ILE A 40 -3.27 6.21 1.05
C ILE A 40 -3.10 4.73 0.76
N TYR A 41 -4.21 4.01 0.62
CA TYR A 41 -4.16 2.58 0.33
C TYR A 41 -3.80 2.34 -1.13
N ILE A 42 -2.97 1.33 -1.35
CA ILE A 42 -2.56 0.89 -2.68
C ILE A 42 -3.04 -0.55 -2.84
N PHE A 43 -4.10 -0.73 -3.63
CA PHE A 43 -4.72 -2.02 -3.85
C PHE A 43 -4.61 -2.43 -5.31
N GLU A 44 -4.59 -3.74 -5.53
CA GLU A 44 -4.65 -4.31 -6.86
C GLU A 44 -6.07 -4.17 -7.41
N SER A 45 -6.19 -3.81 -8.68
CA SER A 45 -7.48 -3.39 -9.27
C SER A 45 -8.48 -4.51 -9.52
N THR A 46 -8.05 -5.77 -9.52
CA THR A 46 -8.93 -6.91 -9.82
C THR A 46 -10.17 -6.97 -8.92
N HIS A 47 -10.02 -6.61 -7.66
CA HIS A 47 -11.09 -6.70 -6.67
C HIS A 47 -11.70 -5.35 -6.30
N LYS A 48 -11.63 -4.39 -7.23
CA LYS A 48 -12.08 -3.02 -7.00
C LYS A 48 -13.54 -2.96 -6.52
N LYS A 49 -14.42 -3.77 -7.13
CA LYS A 49 -15.83 -3.80 -6.75
C LYS A 49 -16.03 -4.27 -5.31
N PHE A 50 -15.31 -5.33 -4.92
CA PHE A 50 -15.33 -5.83 -3.55
C PHE A 50 -14.85 -4.78 -2.58
N LEU A 51 -13.75 -4.09 -2.92
CA LEU A 51 -13.17 -3.06 -2.07
C LEU A 51 -14.10 -1.87 -1.88
N LYS A 52 -14.84 -1.51 -2.92
CA LYS A 52 -15.83 -0.43 -2.82
C LYS A 52 -16.96 -0.78 -1.86
N ASN A 53 -17.34 -2.06 -1.79
CA ASN A 53 -18.39 -2.51 -0.89
C ASN A 53 -17.97 -2.46 0.58
N LEU A 54 -16.69 -2.43 0.87
CA LEU A 54 -16.18 -2.30 2.25
C LEU A 54 -16.30 -0.88 2.78
N LYS A 55 -16.62 0.08 1.93
CA LYS A 55 -16.80 1.50 2.31
C LYS A 55 -15.58 2.03 3.08
N ILE A 56 -14.40 1.78 2.56
CA ILE A 56 -13.16 2.28 3.15
C ILE A 56 -13.15 3.80 3.04
N ASN A 57 -13.10 4.49 4.18
CA ASN A 57 -13.15 5.94 4.23
C ASN A 57 -11.76 6.55 4.17
N LYS A 58 -10.96 6.15 3.18
CA LYS A 58 -9.60 6.64 2.94
C LYS A 58 -9.37 6.72 1.45
N LYS A 59 -8.39 7.50 1.05
CA LYS A 59 -7.99 7.55 -0.35
C LYS A 59 -7.38 6.21 -0.77
N ILE A 60 -7.76 5.74 -1.94
CA ILE A 60 -7.28 4.48 -2.49
C ILE A 60 -6.78 4.72 -3.91
N ILE A 61 -5.61 4.17 -4.22
CA ILE A 61 -5.14 4.08 -5.59
C ILE A 61 -5.10 2.60 -5.98
N TYR A 62 -5.46 2.32 -7.22
CA TYR A 62 -5.55 0.96 -7.74
C TYR A 62 -4.50 0.77 -8.82
N TYR A 63 -3.63 -0.24 -8.66
CA TYR A 63 -2.64 -0.54 -9.66
C TYR A 63 -3.04 -1.77 -10.47
N ASN A 64 -2.54 -1.85 -11.71
CA ASN A 64 -2.81 -2.97 -12.60
C ASN A 64 -1.75 -4.05 -12.39
N LYS A 65 -2.18 -5.20 -11.91
CA LYS A 65 -1.31 -6.34 -11.63
C LYS A 65 -0.73 -6.96 -12.89
N LYS A 66 -1.46 -6.92 -14.00
CA LYS A 66 -1.11 -7.66 -15.22
C LYS A 66 -0.14 -6.93 -16.13
N ASN A 67 0.01 -5.62 -15.98
CA ASN A 67 0.80 -4.82 -16.89
C ASN A 67 1.73 -3.88 -16.11
N LYS A 68 2.98 -4.30 -15.95
CA LYS A 68 4.03 -3.52 -15.29
C LYS A 68 3.57 -2.96 -13.94
N PRO A 69 3.23 -3.83 -12.98
CA PRO A 69 2.61 -3.37 -11.73
C PRO A 69 3.48 -2.40 -10.95
N ILE A 70 4.79 -2.58 -10.92
CA ILE A 70 5.68 -1.71 -10.17
C ILE A 70 5.76 -0.32 -10.79
N GLU A 71 5.84 -0.23 -12.12
CA GLU A 71 5.82 1.06 -12.82
C GLU A 71 4.49 1.77 -12.59
N ASN A 72 3.40 1.02 -12.58
CA ASN A 72 2.07 1.57 -12.31
C ASN A 72 1.99 2.12 -10.89
N ILE A 73 2.48 1.37 -9.89
CA ILE A 73 2.55 1.84 -8.51
C ILE A 73 3.40 3.10 -8.42
N ASN A 74 4.56 3.12 -9.08
CA ASN A 74 5.44 4.28 -9.08
C ASN A 74 4.74 5.52 -9.63
N THR A 75 4.11 5.41 -10.80
CA THR A 75 3.45 6.54 -11.45
C THR A 75 2.31 7.08 -10.57
N LEU A 76 1.45 6.20 -10.07
CA LEU A 76 0.31 6.60 -9.24
C LEU A 76 0.76 7.19 -7.90
N SER A 77 1.79 6.62 -7.30
CA SER A 77 2.29 7.09 -6.01
C SER A 77 2.93 8.47 -6.14
N LYS A 78 3.73 8.70 -7.17
CA LYS A 78 4.34 10.02 -7.39
C LYS A 78 3.31 11.08 -7.73
N LYS A 79 2.30 10.72 -8.51
CA LYS A 79 1.18 11.62 -8.81
C LYS A 79 0.46 12.05 -7.52
N ASN A 80 0.40 11.17 -6.53
CA ASN A 80 -0.23 11.45 -5.25
C ASN A 80 0.75 11.92 -4.17
N LYS A 81 1.98 12.22 -4.55
CA LYS A 81 3.04 12.73 -3.66
C LYS A 81 3.39 11.77 -2.53
N ILE A 82 3.34 10.49 -2.80
CA ILE A 82 3.77 9.44 -1.88
C ILE A 82 5.25 9.19 -2.08
N SER A 83 6.03 9.25 -1.00
CA SER A 83 7.47 8.94 -1.03
C SER A 83 7.84 7.73 -0.17
N SER A 84 6.96 7.34 0.72
CA SER A 84 7.17 6.19 1.61
C SER A 84 6.01 5.22 1.47
N ILE A 85 6.31 3.92 1.47
CA ILE A 85 5.30 2.88 1.31
C ILE A 85 5.49 1.82 2.41
N ILE A 86 4.41 1.55 3.13
CA ILE A 86 4.36 0.42 4.05
C ILE A 86 3.85 -0.79 3.27
N VAL A 87 4.60 -1.87 3.29
CA VAL A 87 4.29 -3.08 2.53
C VAL A 87 3.80 -4.17 3.48
N ASP A 88 2.55 -4.58 3.32
CA ASP A 88 1.96 -5.71 4.03
C ASP A 88 1.25 -6.58 3.00
N SER A 89 2.04 -7.29 2.21
CA SER A 89 1.52 -8.06 1.09
C SER A 89 2.35 -9.32 0.89
N TYR A 90 1.68 -10.45 0.77
CA TYR A 90 2.33 -11.72 0.43
C TYR A 90 2.75 -11.77 -1.05
N LYS A 91 2.17 -10.93 -1.89
CA LYS A 91 2.49 -10.86 -3.32
C LYS A 91 3.76 -10.07 -3.59
N VAL A 92 4.09 -9.13 -2.71
CA VAL A 92 5.27 -8.29 -2.86
C VAL A 92 6.47 -9.05 -2.33
N ASN A 93 7.38 -9.39 -3.21
CA ASN A 93 8.60 -10.14 -2.88
C ASN A 93 9.81 -9.21 -2.91
N TYR A 94 10.99 -9.79 -2.67
CA TYR A 94 12.26 -9.07 -2.68
C TYR A 94 12.47 -8.28 -3.98
N SER A 95 12.13 -8.88 -5.12
CA SER A 95 12.30 -8.24 -6.43
C SER A 95 11.43 -6.98 -6.56
N TRP A 96 10.19 -7.03 -6.11
CA TRP A 96 9.29 -5.88 -6.11
C TRP A 96 9.83 -4.77 -5.20
N GLU A 97 10.27 -5.13 -4.00
CA GLU A 97 10.80 -4.17 -3.04
C GLU A 97 12.03 -3.48 -3.60
N LYS A 98 12.92 -4.24 -4.23
CA LYS A 98 14.11 -3.71 -4.86
C LYS A 98 13.77 -2.69 -5.96
N GLU A 99 12.81 -3.01 -6.82
CA GLU A 99 12.38 -2.10 -7.87
C GLU A 99 11.73 -0.83 -7.32
N LEU A 100 10.89 -0.95 -6.30
CA LEU A 100 10.28 0.21 -5.67
C LEU A 100 11.35 1.12 -5.05
N LYS A 101 12.37 0.54 -4.42
CA LYS A 101 13.49 1.33 -3.89
C LYS A 101 14.26 2.04 -4.99
N LYS A 102 14.44 1.42 -6.14
CA LYS A 102 15.08 2.06 -7.30
C LYS A 102 14.30 3.28 -7.76
N HIS A 103 12.99 3.28 -7.62
CA HIS A 103 12.16 4.44 -7.94
C HIS A 103 12.17 5.51 -6.85
N GLY A 104 12.95 5.32 -5.80
CA GLY A 104 13.13 6.32 -4.76
C GLY A 104 12.21 6.21 -3.56
N PHE A 105 11.44 5.13 -3.45
CA PHE A 105 10.56 4.95 -2.29
C PHE A 105 11.31 4.45 -1.07
N PHE A 106 10.98 5.00 0.08
CA PHE A 106 11.37 4.44 1.36
C PHE A 106 10.34 3.35 1.72
N LEU A 107 10.81 2.14 2.01
CA LEU A 107 9.92 1.01 2.26
C LEU A 107 9.99 0.55 3.70
N ILE A 108 8.82 0.26 4.27
CA ILE A 108 8.67 -0.37 5.57
C ILE A 108 7.91 -1.67 5.35
N ALA A 109 8.55 -2.80 5.59
CA ALA A 109 7.91 -4.10 5.40
C ALA A 109 7.36 -4.64 6.71
N ILE A 110 6.12 -5.14 6.66
CA ILE A 110 5.51 -5.87 7.76
C ILE A 110 5.50 -7.34 7.35
N ASP A 111 6.14 -8.17 8.14
CA ASP A 111 6.35 -9.57 7.78
C ASP A 111 6.02 -10.53 8.92
N ASP A 112 5.02 -11.35 8.69
CA ASP A 112 4.61 -12.40 9.62
C ASP A 112 5.28 -13.74 9.34
N HIS A 113 6.03 -13.86 8.22
CA HIS A 113 6.54 -15.14 7.72
C HIS A 113 8.06 -15.20 7.54
N LEU A 114 8.80 -14.25 8.05
CA LEU A 114 10.27 -14.23 7.99
C LEU A 114 10.85 -14.40 6.59
N LYS A 115 10.17 -13.90 5.57
CA LYS A 115 10.70 -13.94 4.21
C LYS A 115 11.77 -12.86 4.02
N LYS A 116 12.60 -13.03 3.00
CA LYS A 116 13.63 -12.05 2.68
C LYS A 116 13.03 -10.75 2.15
N HIS A 117 13.51 -9.63 2.66
CA HIS A 117 13.10 -8.30 2.25
C HIS A 117 14.27 -7.45 1.75
N CYS A 118 13.92 -6.41 0.99
CA CYS A 118 14.83 -5.36 0.57
C CYS A 118 14.39 -3.99 1.12
N ALA A 119 13.62 -4.02 2.19
CA ALA A 119 13.11 -2.80 2.81
C ALA A 119 14.15 -2.13 3.70
#